data_cba7a04cfe38ad53ef24397ef7afd493
#
_entry.id   cba7a04cfe38ad53ef24397ef7afd493
#
_cell.length_a   1.000
_cell.length_b   1.000
_cell.length_c   1.000
_cell.angle_alpha   90.00
_cell.angle_beta   90.00
_cell.angle_gamma   90.00
#
_symmetry.space_group_name_H-M   'P 1'
#
loop_
_entity.id
_entity.type
_entity.pdbx_description
1 polymer ?
#
loop_
_entity_poly.entity_id
_entity_poly.type
_entity_poly.pdbx_seq_one_letter_code
_entity_poly.pdbx_strand_id
1 'polypeptide(L)'
;DKHKLASRIRLHECPIAFVQQANAISNLLDHTEVVSFFAPYQCSRCGLDEEQLIVVDRDLRDAQKQLHRRAPSPPCTRCAGSMQLDDIPERYFMFL
;
A
#
# COMPACT_ATOMS: atom_id res chain seq x y z
N ASP A 1 -25.34 11.33 -4.21
CA ASP A 1 -26.05 11.51 -2.95
C ASP A 1 -25.07 11.81 -1.84
N LYS A 2 -25.30 12.90 -1.14
CA LYS A 2 -24.40 13.34 -0.09
C LYS A 2 -24.34 12.38 1.09
N HIS A 3 -25.35 11.58 1.31
CA HIS A 3 -25.32 10.55 2.36
C HIS A 3 -24.26 9.52 2.09
N LYS A 4 -24.05 9.19 0.84
CA LYS A 4 -23.03 8.23 0.47
C LYS A 4 -21.64 8.77 0.72
N LEU A 5 -21.44 10.07 0.49
CA LEU A 5 -20.14 10.69 0.79
C LEU A 5 -19.87 10.67 2.28
N ALA A 6 -20.87 10.98 3.08
CA ALA A 6 -20.72 11.03 4.53
C ALA A 6 -20.47 9.64 5.12
N SER A 7 -20.90 8.58 4.45
CA SER A 7 -20.75 7.22 4.97
C SER A 7 -19.59 6.45 4.38
N ARG A 8 -18.67 7.13 3.67
CA ARG A 8 -17.49 6.46 3.16
C ARG A 8 -16.62 5.95 4.31
N ILE A 9 -16.28 4.67 4.26
CA ILE A 9 -15.47 4.03 5.29
C ILE A 9 -14.00 4.23 4.95
N ARG A 10 -13.19 4.59 5.95
CA ARG A 10 -11.75 4.74 5.81
C ARG A 10 -11.05 3.60 6.52
N LEU A 11 -10.16 2.91 5.81
CA LEU A 11 -9.49 1.72 6.32
C LEU A 11 -8.02 2.03 6.58
N HIS A 12 -7.53 1.62 7.74
CA HIS A 12 -6.15 1.84 8.16
C HIS A 12 -5.47 0.50 8.39
N GLU A 13 -4.17 0.43 8.07
CA GLU A 13 -3.33 -0.73 8.36
C GLU A 13 -3.93 -2.03 7.84
N CYS A 14 -4.42 -1.99 6.60
CA CYS A 14 -5.01 -3.18 5.98
C CYS A 14 -3.95 -4.26 5.82
N PRO A 15 -4.23 -5.50 6.26
CA PRO A 15 -3.26 -6.58 6.13
C PRO A 15 -3.06 -6.99 4.67
N ILE A 16 -1.95 -7.65 4.39
CA ILE A 16 -1.60 -8.08 3.04
C ILE A 16 -2.72 -8.92 2.42
N ALA A 17 -3.32 -9.82 3.19
CA ALA A 17 -4.41 -10.65 2.68
C ALA A 17 -5.59 -9.82 2.19
N PHE A 18 -5.91 -8.72 2.88
CA PHE A 18 -6.97 -7.83 2.44
C PHE A 18 -6.63 -7.15 1.13
N VAL A 19 -5.39 -6.67 0.99
CA VAL A 19 -4.94 -6.02 -0.24
C VAL A 19 -5.03 -6.97 -1.41
N GLN A 20 -4.63 -8.22 -1.21
CA GLN A 20 -4.70 -9.23 -2.27
C GLN A 20 -6.15 -9.48 -2.70
N GLN A 21 -7.08 -9.51 -1.75
CA GLN A 21 -8.49 -9.65 -2.08
C GLN A 21 -9.03 -8.41 -2.81
N ALA A 22 -8.61 -7.23 -2.38
CA ALA A 22 -9.04 -5.99 -3.03
C ALA A 22 -8.58 -5.92 -4.48
N ASN A 23 -7.40 -6.47 -4.78
CA ASN A 23 -6.92 -6.53 -6.14
C ASN A 23 -7.64 -7.58 -6.99
N ALA A 24 -8.19 -8.61 -6.34
CA ALA A 24 -8.88 -9.69 -7.04
C ALA A 24 -10.37 -9.44 -7.26
N ILE A 25 -10.99 -8.64 -6.37
CA ILE A 25 -12.44 -8.42 -6.39
C ILE A 25 -12.68 -6.95 -6.73
N SER A 26 -13.20 -6.70 -7.93
CA SER A 26 -13.26 -5.36 -8.49
C SER A 26 -14.12 -4.37 -7.71
N ASN A 27 -15.12 -4.84 -6.97
CA ASN A 27 -16.05 -3.96 -6.26
C ASN A 27 -15.85 -3.97 -4.75
N LEU A 28 -14.79 -4.61 -4.26
CA LEU A 28 -14.59 -4.77 -2.82
C LEU A 28 -14.47 -3.43 -2.09
N LEU A 29 -13.86 -2.44 -2.75
CA LEU A 29 -13.58 -1.15 -2.14
C LEU A 29 -14.57 -0.06 -2.53
N ASP A 30 -15.71 -0.41 -3.12
CA ASP A 30 -16.77 0.57 -3.38
C ASP A 30 -17.18 1.18 -2.05
N HIS A 31 -17.25 2.52 -2.01
CA HIS A 31 -17.64 3.25 -0.81
C HIS A 31 -16.65 3.17 0.33
N THR A 32 -15.42 2.73 0.07
CA THR A 32 -14.36 2.72 1.06
C THR A 32 -13.12 3.43 0.52
N GLU A 33 -12.29 3.89 1.44
CA GLU A 33 -11.02 4.52 1.11
C GLU A 33 -9.93 3.86 1.95
N VAL A 34 -8.87 3.37 1.31
CA VAL A 34 -7.73 2.80 2.02
C VAL A 34 -6.75 3.92 2.33
N VAL A 35 -6.55 4.20 3.61
CA VAL A 35 -5.63 5.24 4.07
C VAL A 35 -4.21 4.67 4.22
N SER A 36 -4.10 3.45 4.72
CA SER A 36 -2.80 2.77 4.88
C SER A 36 -3.00 1.27 4.79
N PHE A 37 -1.92 0.59 4.42
CA PHE A 37 -1.95 -0.86 4.26
C PHE A 37 -0.54 -1.41 4.37
N PHE A 38 -0.42 -2.71 4.64
CA PHE A 38 0.86 -3.39 4.70
C PHE A 38 1.23 -3.95 3.34
N ALA A 39 2.52 -3.98 3.06
CA ALA A 39 3.06 -4.54 1.83
C ALA A 39 4.26 -5.44 2.15
N PRO A 40 4.45 -6.54 1.40
CA PRO A 40 5.57 -7.43 1.62
C PRO A 40 6.84 -6.82 1.06
N TYR A 41 7.89 -6.74 1.88
CA TYR A 41 9.18 -6.19 1.49
C TYR A 41 10.28 -7.18 1.79
N GLN A 42 11.34 -7.10 1.03
CA GLN A 42 12.52 -7.92 1.24
C GLN A 42 13.76 -7.07 1.05
N CYS A 43 14.75 -7.26 1.91
CA CYS A 43 16.03 -6.60 1.76
C CYS A 43 16.81 -7.28 0.65
N SER A 44 17.26 -6.50 -0.34
CA SER A 44 18.04 -7.03 -1.45
C SER A 44 19.46 -7.42 -1.02
N ARG A 45 19.90 -6.99 0.16
CA ARG A 45 21.25 -7.20 0.64
C ARG A 45 21.37 -8.38 1.60
N CYS A 46 20.48 -8.45 2.61
CA CYS A 46 20.57 -9.50 3.61
C CYS A 46 19.42 -10.51 3.56
N GLY A 47 18.43 -10.30 2.68
CA GLY A 47 17.35 -11.23 2.51
C GLY A 47 16.25 -11.17 3.57
N LEU A 48 16.28 -10.16 4.46
CA LEU A 48 15.25 -10.02 5.48
C LEU A 48 13.88 -9.78 4.84
N ASP A 49 12.89 -10.59 5.24
CA ASP A 49 11.49 -10.39 4.84
C ASP A 49 10.78 -9.62 5.94
N GLU A 50 10.07 -8.57 5.58
CA GLU A 50 9.38 -7.74 6.57
C GLU A 50 8.20 -7.04 5.92
N GLU A 51 7.08 -6.95 6.66
CA GLU A 51 5.95 -6.16 6.19
C GLU A 51 6.21 -4.69 6.50
N GLN A 52 5.97 -3.82 5.53
CA GLN A 52 6.13 -2.38 5.71
C GLN A 52 4.78 -1.69 5.59
N LEU A 53 4.52 -0.74 6.46
CA LEU A 53 3.30 0.04 6.40
C LEU A 53 3.43 1.12 5.33
N ILE A 54 2.49 1.13 4.39
CA ILE A 54 2.40 2.14 3.35
C ILE A 54 1.25 3.07 3.72
N VAL A 55 1.53 4.35 3.83
CA VAL A 55 0.52 5.38 4.05
C VAL A 55 0.31 6.09 2.72
N VAL A 56 -0.88 6.01 2.16
CA VAL A 56 -1.15 6.44 0.78
C VAL A 56 -0.74 7.89 0.55
N ASP A 57 -1.15 8.80 1.43
CA ASP A 57 -0.86 10.22 1.26
C ASP A 57 0.63 10.53 1.41
N ARG A 58 1.33 9.79 2.26
CA ARG A 58 2.75 10.01 2.51
C ARG A 58 3.63 9.37 1.44
N ASP A 59 3.30 8.15 1.03
CA ASP A 59 4.21 7.32 0.26
C ASP A 59 3.83 7.20 -1.22
N LEU A 60 2.58 7.42 -1.56
CA LEU A 60 2.07 7.19 -2.91
C LEU A 60 1.49 8.43 -3.57
N ARG A 61 1.72 9.60 -3.00
CA ARG A 61 1.33 10.87 -3.62
C ARG A 61 2.54 11.77 -3.76
N ASP A 62 2.61 12.49 -4.88
CA ASP A 62 3.71 13.42 -5.13
C ASP A 62 3.40 14.80 -4.53
N ALA A 63 4.26 15.78 -4.82
CA ALA A 63 4.11 17.13 -4.29
C ALA A 63 2.80 17.80 -4.74
N GLN A 64 2.26 17.41 -5.88
CA GLN A 64 0.98 17.90 -6.38
C GLN A 64 -0.19 17.04 -5.92
N LYS A 65 0.05 16.11 -5.02
CA LYS A 65 -0.94 15.17 -4.46
C LYS A 65 -1.51 14.21 -5.51
N GLN A 66 -0.76 13.97 -6.58
CA GLN A 66 -1.14 13.01 -7.59
C GLN A 66 -0.72 11.61 -7.15
N LEU A 67 -1.62 10.65 -7.28
CA LEU A 67 -1.34 9.27 -6.93
C LEU A 67 -0.36 8.66 -7.94
N HIS A 68 0.64 7.94 -7.43
CA HIS A 68 1.54 7.16 -8.27
C HIS A 68 1.66 5.75 -7.69
N ARG A 69 2.21 4.84 -8.49
CA ARG A 69 2.36 3.45 -8.08
C ARG A 69 3.83 3.03 -8.00
N ARG A 70 4.68 3.95 -7.52
CA ARG A 70 6.09 3.65 -7.27
C ARG A 70 6.25 3.31 -5.81
N ALA A 71 6.79 2.11 -5.54
CA ALA A 71 6.96 1.63 -4.17
C ALA A 71 8.10 2.38 -3.49
N PRO A 72 7.93 2.83 -2.25
CA PRO A 72 9.05 3.38 -1.49
C PRO A 72 10.06 2.28 -1.18
N SER A 73 11.30 2.67 -0.93
CA SER A 73 12.39 1.74 -0.58
C SER A 73 12.97 2.14 0.77
N PRO A 74 12.32 1.74 1.87
CA PRO A 74 12.80 2.10 3.20
C PRO A 74 14.11 1.39 3.53
N PRO A 75 14.89 1.92 4.49
CA PRO A 75 16.11 1.25 4.91
C PRO A 75 15.79 -0.04 5.64
N CYS A 76 16.68 -1.04 5.46
CA CYS A 76 16.58 -2.29 6.19
C CYS A 76 16.95 -2.08 7.65
N THR A 77 16.15 -2.64 8.55
CA THR A 77 16.41 -2.50 9.99
C THR A 77 17.55 -3.36 10.48
N ARG A 78 17.99 -4.34 9.69
CA ARG A 78 19.02 -5.29 10.11
C ARG A 78 20.41 -4.99 9.53
N CYS A 79 20.48 -4.53 8.28
CA CYS A 79 21.79 -4.40 7.63
C CYS A 79 22.05 -3.03 7.01
N ALA A 80 21.14 -2.08 7.18
CA ALA A 80 21.25 -0.74 6.60
C ALA A 80 21.19 -0.71 5.06
N GLY A 81 20.86 -1.83 4.41
CA GLY A 81 20.56 -1.84 2.98
C GLY A 81 19.18 -1.27 2.71
N SER A 82 18.71 -1.39 1.49
CA SER A 82 17.40 -0.91 1.10
C SER A 82 16.43 -2.07 0.97
N MET A 83 15.20 -1.88 1.48
CA MET A 83 14.13 -2.84 1.31
C MET A 83 13.41 -2.57 -0.01
N GLN A 84 13.01 -3.64 -0.68
CA GLN A 84 12.30 -3.56 -1.96
C GLN A 84 10.96 -4.25 -1.84
N LEU A 85 9.95 -3.72 -2.51
CA LEU A 85 8.64 -4.38 -2.55
C LEU A 85 8.81 -5.77 -3.18
N ASP A 86 8.32 -6.80 -2.49
CA ASP A 86 8.41 -8.17 -2.96
C ASP A 86 7.18 -8.53 -3.81
N ASP A 87 6.91 -7.69 -4.81
CA ASP A 87 5.83 -7.86 -5.76
C ASP A 87 6.05 -6.84 -6.87
N ILE A 88 5.22 -6.90 -7.91
CA ILE A 88 5.21 -5.91 -8.98
C ILE A 88 4.38 -4.72 -8.51
N PRO A 89 4.98 -3.51 -8.39
CA PRO A 89 4.25 -2.37 -7.82
C PRO A 89 2.95 -2.05 -8.55
N GLU A 90 2.96 -2.07 -9.88
CA GLU A 90 1.76 -1.76 -10.66
C GLU A 90 0.63 -2.72 -10.38
N ARG A 91 0.97 -3.96 -10.02
CA ARG A 91 -0.02 -4.98 -9.71
C ARG A 91 -0.47 -4.90 -8.24
N TYR A 92 0.49 -4.75 -7.32
CA TYR A 92 0.16 -4.72 -5.90
C TYR A 92 -0.67 -3.50 -5.51
N PHE A 93 -0.40 -2.35 -6.15
CA PHE A 93 -1.11 -1.11 -5.86
C PHE A 93 -2.32 -0.88 -6.78
N MET A 94 -2.73 -1.90 -7.51
CA MET A 94 -3.80 -1.74 -8.51
C MET A 94 -5.14 -1.38 -7.87
N PHE A 95 -5.34 -1.78 -6.62
CA PHE A 95 -6.60 -1.53 -5.91
C PHE A 95 -6.83 -0.05 -5.60
N LEU A 96 -5.81 0.77 -5.69
CA LEU A 96 -5.91 2.20 -5.39
C LEU A 96 -6.61 3.02 -6.47
#